data_faf5d9f3e9292097d0793606850ffcd1
#
_entry.id   faf5d9f3e9292097d0793606850ffcd1
#
_cell.length_a   1.000
_cell.length_b   1.000
_cell.length_c   1.000
_cell.angle_alpha   90.00
_cell.angle_beta   90.00
_cell.angle_gamma   90.00
#
_symmetry.space_group_name_H-M   'P 1'
#
loop_
_entity.id
_entity.type
_entity.pdbx_description
1 polymer ?
#
loop_
_entity_poly.entity_id
_entity_poly.type
_entity_poly.pdbx_seq_one_letter_code
_entity_poly.pdbx_strand_id
1 'polypeptide(L)'
;MDRIIEAWSEVGTLAQSIIVIVFMVLAYIFCRFIFIRRLEKIAAKTSNDLDDRLVHFIKQFLWVIALFITIVFVLRINKIEISPLLAGAGIFGVALGFAAKETIADILSGIFLIADRPIRIGDRVRIESIGRHWGAWGDVVDIGLRRTRIRNTDGVVVNYPNSLLSNSIIKNFSFEENPLRVRVRFQVGYDADIDLARKVALEAIYSVPKVMADTAQIVVRSLWDDSQGHLMAGVLMEGRYRIENVCNRTAIRSEVLEKILQTLRNHRVPLSAQPVQLTTTEI
;
A
#
# COMPACT_ATOMS: atom_id res chain seq x y z
N MET A 1 40.20 -33.02 -22.85
CA MET A 1 38.80 -32.81 -23.28
C MET A 1 38.50 -33.67 -24.49
N ASP A 2 39.41 -33.75 -25.46
CA ASP A 2 39.22 -34.49 -26.73
C ASP A 2 39.05 -36.01 -26.56
N ARG A 3 39.77 -36.66 -25.66
CA ARG A 3 39.60 -38.09 -25.34
C ARG A 3 38.25 -38.45 -24.76
N ILE A 4 37.58 -37.55 -24.03
CA ILE A 4 36.25 -37.78 -23.47
C ILE A 4 35.22 -37.67 -24.61
N ILE A 5 35.40 -36.74 -25.53
CA ILE A 5 34.53 -36.52 -26.67
C ILE A 5 34.62 -37.71 -27.66
N GLU A 6 35.84 -38.23 -27.91
CA GLU A 6 36.05 -39.43 -28.71
C GLU A 6 35.39 -40.67 -28.09
N ALA A 7 35.62 -40.93 -26.79
CA ALA A 7 35.00 -42.03 -26.09
C ALA A 7 33.44 -41.94 -26.08
N TRP A 8 32.93 -40.69 -26.00
CA TRP A 8 31.49 -40.44 -26.08
C TRP A 8 30.91 -40.73 -27.45
N SER A 9 31.63 -40.46 -28.51
CA SER A 9 31.18 -40.71 -29.89
C SER A 9 31.20 -42.20 -30.28
N GLU A 10 32.01 -43.03 -29.62
CA GLU A 10 32.05 -44.50 -29.84
C GLU A 10 30.88 -45.24 -29.14
N VAL A 11 30.25 -44.60 -28.13
CA VAL A 11 29.12 -45.17 -27.39
C VAL A 11 27.85 -45.08 -28.24
N GLY A 12 27.15 -46.17 -28.42
CA GLY A 12 25.88 -46.18 -29.18
C GLY A 12 24.83 -45.27 -28.55
N THR A 13 23.97 -44.67 -29.37
CA THR A 13 22.96 -43.68 -28.96
C THR A 13 22.03 -44.16 -27.81
N LEU A 14 21.72 -45.44 -27.74
CA LEU A 14 20.97 -46.04 -26.66
C LEU A 14 21.72 -45.97 -25.32
N ALA A 15 23.02 -46.32 -25.33
CA ALA A 15 23.83 -46.27 -24.11
C ALA A 15 24.07 -44.85 -23.68
N GLN A 16 24.26 -43.89 -24.60
CA GLN A 16 24.34 -42.44 -24.27
C GLN A 16 23.05 -41.97 -23.61
N SER A 17 21.86 -42.34 -24.12
CA SER A 17 20.58 -41.97 -23.53
C SER A 17 20.42 -42.52 -22.11
N ILE A 18 20.83 -43.76 -21.86
CA ILE A 18 20.79 -44.39 -20.54
C ILE A 18 21.71 -43.64 -19.56
N ILE A 19 22.94 -43.35 -19.98
CA ILE A 19 23.90 -42.61 -19.16
C ILE A 19 23.35 -41.24 -18.75
N VAL A 20 22.73 -40.51 -19.69
CA VAL A 20 22.12 -39.20 -19.40
C VAL A 20 20.93 -39.33 -18.47
N ILE A 21 20.06 -40.33 -18.65
CA ILE A 21 18.94 -40.55 -17.73
C ILE A 21 19.45 -40.85 -16.31
N VAL A 22 20.42 -41.75 -16.19
CA VAL A 22 21.04 -42.09 -14.89
C VAL A 22 21.66 -40.85 -14.26
N PHE A 23 22.43 -40.06 -15.02
CA PHE A 23 23.06 -38.85 -14.53
C PHE A 23 22.01 -37.82 -14.07
N MET A 24 20.94 -37.61 -14.83
CA MET A 24 19.87 -36.68 -14.48
C MET A 24 19.08 -37.13 -13.25
N VAL A 25 18.83 -38.44 -13.11
CA VAL A 25 18.21 -39.01 -11.90
C VAL A 25 19.10 -38.80 -10.68
N LEU A 26 20.41 -39.06 -10.82
CA LEU A 26 21.36 -38.81 -9.73
C LEU A 26 21.47 -37.33 -9.36
N ALA A 27 21.52 -36.45 -10.36
CA ALA A 27 21.52 -35.00 -10.17
C ALA A 27 20.22 -34.51 -9.50
N TYR A 28 19.07 -35.05 -9.88
CA TYR A 28 17.79 -34.76 -9.23
C TYR A 28 17.77 -35.25 -7.77
N ILE A 29 18.23 -36.47 -7.50
CA ILE A 29 18.32 -37.03 -6.14
C ILE A 29 19.27 -36.17 -5.29
N PHE A 30 20.43 -35.78 -5.84
CA PHE A 30 21.39 -34.92 -5.15
C PHE A 30 20.81 -33.52 -4.85
N CYS A 31 20.18 -32.90 -5.84
CA CYS A 31 19.52 -31.61 -5.66
C CYS A 31 18.38 -31.70 -4.63
N ARG A 32 17.57 -32.76 -4.72
CA ARG A 32 16.52 -33.04 -3.73
C ARG A 32 17.09 -33.24 -2.33
N PHE A 33 18.18 -33.98 -2.20
CA PHE A 33 18.79 -34.26 -0.90
C PHE A 33 19.36 -33.01 -0.23
N ILE A 34 20.04 -32.15 -1.01
CA ILE A 34 20.67 -30.94 -0.46
C ILE A 34 19.63 -29.82 -0.24
N PHE A 35 18.83 -29.51 -1.26
CA PHE A 35 17.93 -28.36 -1.23
C PHE A 35 16.71 -28.60 -0.35
N ILE A 36 16.08 -29.75 -0.50
CA ILE A 36 14.84 -30.05 0.20
C ILE A 36 15.08 -30.32 1.67
N ARG A 37 16.14 -31.05 2.04
CA ARG A 37 16.51 -31.23 3.45
C ARG A 37 16.84 -29.93 4.17
N ARG A 38 17.42 -28.95 3.47
CA ARG A 38 17.65 -27.63 4.06
C ARG A 38 16.34 -26.85 4.24
N LEU A 39 15.45 -26.92 3.27
CA LEU A 39 14.12 -26.30 3.34
C LEU A 39 13.27 -26.94 4.45
N GLU A 40 13.25 -28.28 4.55
CA GLU A 40 12.54 -28.99 5.61
C GLU A 40 13.07 -28.65 7.02
N LYS A 41 14.39 -28.46 7.17
CA LYS A 41 14.98 -28.01 8.44
C LYS A 41 14.60 -26.57 8.81
N ILE A 42 14.37 -25.71 7.82
CA ILE A 42 13.92 -24.35 8.05
C ILE A 42 12.42 -24.35 8.35
N ALA A 43 11.63 -25.10 7.60
CA ALA A 43 10.20 -25.27 7.80
C ALA A 43 9.87 -25.89 9.17
N ALA A 44 10.63 -26.90 9.61
CA ALA A 44 10.46 -27.53 10.93
C ALA A 44 10.72 -26.60 12.13
N LYS A 45 11.35 -25.43 11.91
CA LYS A 45 11.53 -24.40 12.95
C LYS A 45 10.34 -23.42 13.05
N THR A 46 9.47 -23.42 12.05
CA THR A 46 8.30 -22.55 11.97
C THR A 46 7.06 -23.43 12.12
N SER A 47 6.23 -23.16 13.10
CA SER A 47 5.00 -23.96 13.39
C SER A 47 3.84 -23.63 12.43
N ASN A 48 4.10 -23.52 11.12
CA ASN A 48 3.11 -23.07 10.16
C ASN A 48 2.86 -24.13 9.08
N ASP A 49 1.63 -24.66 8.99
CA ASP A 49 1.21 -25.65 7.98
C ASP A 49 1.45 -25.20 6.52
N LEU A 50 1.69 -23.89 6.29
CA LEU A 50 2.00 -23.33 4.98
C LEU A 50 3.38 -23.76 4.48
N ASP A 51 4.35 -23.94 5.37
CA ASP A 51 5.73 -24.27 5.00
C ASP A 51 5.82 -25.68 4.43
N ASP A 52 5.06 -26.63 4.97
CA ASP A 52 5.00 -28.00 4.46
C ASP A 52 4.34 -28.08 3.08
N ARG A 53 3.30 -27.30 2.86
CA ARG A 53 2.62 -27.20 1.55
C ARG A 53 3.52 -26.57 0.49
N LEU A 54 4.26 -25.54 0.84
CA LEU A 54 5.23 -24.89 -0.07
C LEU A 54 6.37 -25.84 -0.42
N VAL A 55 6.92 -26.57 0.55
CA VAL A 55 7.96 -27.58 0.29
C VAL A 55 7.44 -28.68 -0.62
N HIS A 56 6.19 -29.15 -0.42
CA HIS A 56 5.58 -30.13 -1.31
C HIS A 56 5.41 -29.61 -2.75
N PHE A 57 4.93 -28.38 -2.90
CA PHE A 57 4.78 -27.74 -4.22
C PHE A 57 6.13 -27.59 -4.94
N ILE A 58 7.16 -27.12 -4.24
CA ILE A 58 8.52 -26.99 -4.79
C ILE A 58 9.07 -28.36 -5.22
N LYS A 59 8.85 -29.43 -4.44
CA LYS A 59 9.24 -30.80 -4.80
C LYS A 59 8.60 -31.24 -6.12
N GLN A 60 7.29 -31.01 -6.26
CA GLN A 60 6.54 -31.40 -7.45
C GLN A 60 6.99 -30.60 -8.67
N PHE A 61 7.23 -29.32 -8.51
CA PHE A 61 7.70 -28.46 -9.60
C PHE A 61 9.11 -28.81 -10.08
N LEU A 62 10.03 -29.07 -9.14
CA LEU A 62 11.39 -29.53 -9.45
C LEU A 62 11.39 -30.86 -10.21
N TRP A 63 10.50 -31.80 -9.86
CA TRP A 63 10.39 -33.06 -10.58
C TRP A 63 9.94 -32.84 -12.03
N VAL A 64 8.95 -32.00 -12.26
CA VAL A 64 8.46 -31.69 -13.62
C VAL A 64 9.56 -31.04 -14.45
N ILE A 65 10.30 -30.08 -13.90
CA ILE A 65 11.43 -29.45 -14.58
C ILE A 65 12.53 -30.48 -14.91
N ALA A 66 12.90 -31.31 -13.95
CA ALA A 66 13.94 -32.33 -14.14
C ALA A 66 13.53 -33.33 -15.25
N LEU A 67 12.27 -33.76 -15.25
CA LEU A 67 11.71 -34.62 -16.29
C LEU A 67 11.78 -33.95 -17.65
N PHE A 68 11.34 -32.68 -17.76
CA PHE A 68 11.39 -31.94 -19.01
C PHE A 68 12.81 -31.80 -19.57
N ILE A 69 13.77 -31.43 -18.70
CA ILE A 69 15.17 -31.31 -19.07
C ILE A 69 15.72 -32.67 -19.55
N THR A 70 15.39 -33.76 -18.84
CA THR A 70 15.80 -35.12 -19.22
C THR A 70 15.28 -35.50 -20.61
N ILE A 71 13.99 -35.25 -20.89
CA ILE A 71 13.38 -35.50 -22.20
C ILE A 71 14.12 -34.71 -23.29
N VAL A 72 14.39 -33.42 -23.08
CA VAL A 72 15.11 -32.58 -24.06
C VAL A 72 16.51 -33.16 -24.38
N PHE A 73 17.27 -33.57 -23.37
CA PHE A 73 18.59 -34.15 -23.60
C PHE A 73 18.53 -35.50 -24.32
N VAL A 74 17.60 -36.37 -23.95
CA VAL A 74 17.43 -37.69 -24.62
C VAL A 74 17.02 -37.50 -26.07
N LEU A 75 16.10 -36.61 -26.39
CA LEU A 75 15.70 -36.30 -27.77
C LEU A 75 16.90 -35.76 -28.57
N ARG A 76 17.67 -34.88 -28.00
CA ARG A 76 18.86 -34.28 -28.65
C ARG A 76 19.92 -35.35 -28.99
N ILE A 77 20.18 -36.30 -28.08
CA ILE A 77 21.11 -37.40 -28.32
C ILE A 77 20.64 -38.29 -29.47
N ASN A 78 19.35 -38.54 -29.54
CA ASN A 78 18.76 -39.32 -30.60
C ASN A 78 18.55 -38.57 -31.92
N LYS A 79 19.15 -37.33 -32.02
CA LYS A 79 19.08 -36.45 -33.20
C LYS A 79 17.65 -36.09 -33.62
N ILE A 80 16.71 -36.12 -32.66
CA ILE A 80 15.32 -35.68 -32.86
C ILE A 80 15.31 -34.16 -32.76
N GLU A 81 14.59 -33.49 -33.63
CA GLU A 81 14.47 -32.05 -33.61
C GLU A 81 13.70 -31.58 -32.39
N ILE A 82 14.37 -30.77 -31.55
CA ILE A 82 13.81 -30.27 -30.30
C ILE A 82 13.23 -28.85 -30.43
N SER A 83 13.44 -28.19 -31.60
CA SER A 83 12.99 -26.81 -31.82
C SER A 83 11.50 -26.58 -31.53
N PRO A 84 10.58 -27.47 -31.98
CA PRO A 84 9.15 -27.29 -31.66
C PRO A 84 8.83 -27.43 -30.18
N LEU A 85 9.55 -28.33 -29.47
CA LEU A 85 9.38 -28.52 -28.03
C LEU A 85 9.85 -27.30 -27.25
N LEU A 86 11.00 -26.74 -27.63
CA LEU A 86 11.53 -25.51 -26.99
C LEU A 86 10.66 -24.31 -27.32
N ALA A 87 10.14 -24.20 -28.56
CA ALA A 87 9.20 -23.14 -28.93
C ALA A 87 7.92 -23.19 -28.07
N GLY A 88 7.34 -24.38 -27.93
CA GLY A 88 6.16 -24.61 -27.09
C GLY A 88 6.41 -24.29 -25.63
N ALA A 89 7.56 -24.75 -25.10
CA ALA A 89 7.98 -24.41 -23.71
C ALA A 89 8.20 -22.91 -23.51
N GLY A 90 8.75 -22.22 -24.52
CA GLY A 90 8.91 -20.76 -24.51
C GLY A 90 7.59 -20.02 -24.42
N ILE A 91 6.61 -20.39 -25.25
CA ILE A 91 5.26 -19.83 -25.23
C ILE A 91 4.59 -20.09 -23.87
N PHE A 92 4.69 -21.31 -23.36
CA PHE A 92 4.16 -21.67 -22.04
C PHE A 92 4.84 -20.86 -20.91
N GLY A 93 6.17 -20.67 -20.99
CA GLY A 93 6.92 -19.86 -20.04
C GLY A 93 6.49 -18.40 -20.03
N VAL A 94 6.24 -17.82 -21.20
CA VAL A 94 5.70 -16.45 -21.33
C VAL A 94 4.30 -16.37 -20.71
N ALA A 95 3.41 -17.31 -21.00
CA ALA A 95 2.06 -17.34 -20.45
C ALA A 95 2.09 -17.47 -18.92
N LEU A 96 2.95 -18.33 -18.37
CA LEU A 96 3.14 -18.48 -16.93
C LEU A 96 3.74 -17.23 -16.29
N GLY A 97 4.67 -16.56 -16.96
CA GLY A 97 5.26 -15.29 -16.53
C GLY A 97 4.19 -14.19 -16.42
N PHE A 98 3.30 -14.08 -17.41
CA PHE A 98 2.17 -13.15 -17.34
C PHE A 98 1.20 -13.49 -16.19
N ALA A 99 0.90 -14.77 -15.99
CA ALA A 99 0.05 -15.19 -14.89
C ALA A 99 0.67 -14.88 -13.50
N ALA A 100 1.99 -14.95 -13.37
CA ALA A 100 2.71 -14.69 -12.13
C ALA A 100 3.07 -13.19 -11.90
N LYS A 101 2.89 -12.33 -12.91
CA LYS A 101 3.35 -10.92 -12.92
C LYS A 101 2.95 -10.13 -11.68
N GLU A 102 1.68 -10.20 -11.31
CA GLU A 102 1.17 -9.44 -10.16
C GLU A 102 1.77 -9.92 -8.83
N THR A 103 1.90 -11.23 -8.66
CA THR A 103 2.50 -11.81 -7.46
C THR A 103 3.97 -11.40 -7.31
N ILE A 104 4.72 -11.43 -8.41
CA ILE A 104 6.13 -10.99 -8.43
C ILE A 104 6.22 -9.49 -8.15
N ALA A 105 5.35 -8.68 -8.75
CA ALA A 105 5.29 -7.25 -8.51
C ALA A 105 4.99 -6.93 -7.03
N ASP A 106 4.06 -7.66 -6.40
CA ASP A 106 3.75 -7.49 -4.98
C ASP A 106 4.97 -7.79 -4.08
N ILE A 107 5.69 -8.88 -4.38
CA ILE A 107 6.87 -9.27 -3.61
C ILE A 107 7.99 -8.24 -3.74
N LEU A 108 8.31 -7.81 -4.96
CA LEU A 108 9.32 -6.79 -5.20
C LEU A 108 8.96 -5.46 -4.51
N SER A 109 7.69 -5.04 -4.63
CA SER A 109 7.18 -3.84 -3.94
C SER A 109 7.28 -3.97 -2.42
N GLY A 110 7.00 -5.16 -1.87
CA GLY A 110 7.15 -5.42 -0.43
C GLY A 110 8.60 -5.27 0.02
N ILE A 111 9.55 -5.79 -0.75
CA ILE A 111 11.00 -5.62 -0.47
C ILE A 111 11.37 -4.13 -0.47
N PHE A 112 10.93 -3.35 -1.46
CA PHE A 112 11.18 -1.91 -1.51
C PHE A 112 10.51 -1.15 -0.35
N LEU A 113 9.27 -1.46 0.00
CA LEU A 113 8.60 -0.84 1.15
C LEU A 113 9.36 -1.07 2.46
N ILE A 114 9.94 -2.27 2.64
CA ILE A 114 10.74 -2.60 3.83
C ILE A 114 12.13 -1.94 3.79
N ALA A 115 12.75 -1.86 2.59
CA ALA A 115 14.09 -1.30 2.42
C ALA A 115 14.10 0.23 2.51
N ASP A 116 13.24 0.90 1.73
CA ASP A 116 13.21 2.37 1.63
C ASP A 116 12.41 3.01 2.75
N ARG A 117 11.53 2.24 3.41
CA ARG A 117 10.72 2.67 4.56
C ARG A 117 9.93 3.96 4.35
N PRO A 118 9.21 4.14 3.24
CA PRO A 118 8.33 5.30 3.07
C PRO A 118 7.20 5.32 4.08
N ILE A 119 6.84 4.15 4.61
CA ILE A 119 5.90 3.91 5.70
C ILE A 119 6.50 2.90 6.69
N ARG A 120 6.13 3.02 7.97
CA ARG A 120 6.55 2.13 9.05
C ARG A 120 5.35 1.59 9.79
N ILE A 121 5.51 0.47 10.47
CA ILE A 121 4.47 -0.07 11.36
C ILE A 121 4.19 0.98 12.45
N GLY A 122 2.91 1.30 12.65
CA GLY A 122 2.45 2.36 13.56
C GLY A 122 2.22 3.71 12.89
N ASP A 123 2.69 3.93 11.66
CA ASP A 123 2.46 5.19 10.95
C ASP A 123 0.98 5.36 10.60
N ARG A 124 0.48 6.59 10.79
CA ARG A 124 -0.80 7.02 10.25
C ARG A 124 -0.64 7.51 8.83
N VAL A 125 -1.31 6.84 7.91
CA VAL A 125 -1.19 7.12 6.48
C VAL A 125 -2.56 7.40 5.84
N ARG A 126 -2.51 8.11 4.72
CA ARG A 126 -3.63 8.23 3.79
C ARG A 126 -3.18 7.82 2.40
N ILE A 127 -3.91 6.88 1.80
CA ILE A 127 -3.66 6.38 0.46
C ILE A 127 -4.60 7.11 -0.50
N GLU A 128 -4.04 7.81 -1.48
CA GLU A 128 -4.78 8.48 -2.55
C GLU A 128 -4.72 7.61 -3.81
N SER A 129 -5.76 7.54 -4.58
CA SER A 129 -5.95 6.80 -5.83
C SER A 129 -6.65 5.44 -5.75
N ILE A 130 -6.84 4.87 -4.59
CA ILE A 130 -7.55 3.61 -4.48
C ILE A 130 -9.00 3.89 -4.08
N GLY A 131 -9.89 3.85 -5.04
CA GLY A 131 -11.34 3.80 -4.91
C GLY A 131 -11.97 4.64 -3.78
N ARG A 132 -12.98 5.37 -4.08
CA ARG A 132 -13.64 6.38 -3.22
C ARG A 132 -14.17 5.91 -1.86
N HIS A 133 -14.18 4.62 -1.53
CA HIS A 133 -15.15 4.15 -0.52
C HIS A 133 -14.59 3.47 0.72
N TRP A 134 -13.37 2.92 0.74
CA TRP A 134 -12.90 2.16 1.90
C TRP A 134 -11.41 2.37 2.17
N GLY A 135 -11.10 3.05 3.26
CA GLY A 135 -9.79 2.95 3.88
C GLY A 135 -8.74 3.95 3.44
N ALA A 136 -9.15 5.15 2.99
CA ALA A 136 -8.18 6.20 2.66
C ALA A 136 -7.30 6.62 3.85
N TRP A 137 -7.74 6.43 5.09
CA TRP A 137 -7.01 6.77 6.32
C TRP A 137 -6.85 5.55 7.22
N GLY A 138 -5.67 5.34 7.78
CA GLY A 138 -5.46 4.27 8.74
C GLY A 138 -4.07 4.21 9.32
N ASP A 139 -3.88 3.30 10.27
CA ASP A 139 -2.61 3.00 10.89
C ASP A 139 -2.02 1.73 10.29
N VAL A 140 -0.75 1.77 9.91
CA VAL A 140 -0.03 0.60 9.38
C VAL A 140 0.16 -0.41 10.52
N VAL A 141 -0.45 -1.59 10.38
CA VAL A 141 -0.39 -2.66 11.39
C VAL A 141 0.76 -3.61 11.10
N ASP A 142 0.99 -3.91 9.81
CA ASP A 142 1.99 -4.88 9.39
C ASP A 142 2.40 -4.66 7.93
N ILE A 143 3.67 -4.91 7.63
CA ILE A 143 4.23 -4.85 6.28
C ILE A 143 4.80 -6.23 5.97
N GLY A 144 4.02 -7.03 5.25
CA GLY A 144 4.43 -8.36 4.82
C GLY A 144 5.08 -8.34 3.43
N LEU A 145 5.58 -9.51 3.00
CA LEU A 145 6.27 -9.66 1.72
C LEU A 145 5.37 -9.33 0.52
N ARG A 146 4.09 -9.72 0.54
CA ARG A 146 3.15 -9.54 -0.58
C ARG A 146 2.10 -8.47 -0.32
N ARG A 147 1.78 -8.21 0.95
CA ARG A 147 0.69 -7.30 1.34
C ARG A 147 1.03 -6.53 2.60
N THR A 148 0.56 -5.31 2.66
CA THR A 148 0.59 -4.45 3.85
C THR A 148 -0.80 -4.39 4.46
N ARG A 149 -0.89 -4.48 5.79
CA ARG A 149 -2.13 -4.39 6.56
C ARG A 149 -2.26 -3.02 7.18
N ILE A 150 -3.39 -2.37 6.92
CA ILE A 150 -3.69 -1.04 7.44
C ILE A 150 -5.03 -1.12 8.17
N ARG A 151 -5.08 -0.67 9.43
CA ARG A 151 -6.30 -0.54 10.20
C ARG A 151 -6.89 0.83 9.94
N ASN A 152 -8.08 0.87 9.36
CA ASN A 152 -8.76 2.14 9.10
C ASN A 152 -9.29 2.79 10.41
N THR A 153 -9.85 3.99 10.30
CA THR A 153 -10.42 4.74 11.44
C THR A 153 -11.62 4.05 12.08
N ASP A 154 -12.28 3.13 11.36
CA ASP A 154 -13.43 2.36 11.85
C ASP A 154 -13.00 1.05 12.53
N GLY A 155 -11.67 0.82 12.66
CA GLY A 155 -11.10 -0.37 13.29
C GLY A 155 -10.95 -1.57 12.35
N VAL A 156 -11.38 -1.48 11.09
CA VAL A 156 -11.30 -2.57 10.11
C VAL A 156 -9.88 -2.67 9.55
N VAL A 157 -9.34 -3.89 9.52
CA VAL A 157 -8.03 -4.16 8.91
C VAL A 157 -8.21 -4.45 7.42
N VAL A 158 -7.65 -3.59 6.58
CA VAL A 158 -7.65 -3.71 5.13
C VAL A 158 -6.29 -4.24 4.66
N ASN A 159 -6.31 -5.25 3.79
CA ASN A 159 -5.09 -5.82 3.20
C ASN A 159 -4.86 -5.20 1.82
N TYR A 160 -3.78 -4.47 1.69
CA TYR A 160 -3.38 -3.86 0.42
C TYR A 160 -2.27 -4.67 -0.24
N PRO A 161 -2.40 -5.09 -1.52
CA PRO A 161 -1.26 -5.60 -2.28
C PRO A 161 -0.13 -4.56 -2.30
N ASN A 162 1.10 -4.99 -2.10
CA ASN A 162 2.23 -4.05 -2.00
C ASN A 162 2.47 -3.30 -3.31
N SER A 163 2.25 -3.94 -4.46
CA SER A 163 2.34 -3.31 -5.78
C SER A 163 1.37 -2.14 -5.92
N LEU A 164 0.17 -2.27 -5.36
CA LEU A 164 -0.83 -1.22 -5.36
C LEU A 164 -0.37 -0.02 -4.51
N LEU A 165 0.19 -0.26 -3.33
CA LEU A 165 0.71 0.80 -2.46
C LEU A 165 1.90 1.51 -3.10
N SER A 166 2.84 0.78 -3.69
CA SER A 166 4.01 1.35 -4.35
C SER A 166 3.65 2.25 -5.55
N ASN A 167 2.52 1.97 -6.20
CA ASN A 167 2.01 2.76 -7.31
C ASN A 167 1.01 3.86 -6.88
N SER A 168 0.77 4.02 -5.59
CA SER A 168 -0.18 4.99 -5.03
C SER A 168 0.54 6.17 -4.40
N ILE A 169 -0.16 7.32 -4.35
CA ILE A 169 0.31 8.44 -3.55
C ILE A 169 -0.01 8.17 -2.08
N ILE A 170 1.02 8.02 -1.28
CA ILE A 170 0.89 7.80 0.17
C ILE A 170 1.24 9.08 0.91
N LYS A 171 0.29 9.62 1.66
CA LYS A 171 0.55 10.69 2.61
C LYS A 171 0.82 10.09 3.98
N ASN A 172 2.05 10.18 4.45
CA ASN A 172 2.45 9.75 5.78
C ASN A 172 2.36 10.95 6.75
N PHE A 173 1.54 10.82 7.78
CA PHE A 173 1.31 11.86 8.79
C PHE A 173 2.13 11.66 10.07
N SER A 174 2.89 10.57 10.14
CA SER A 174 3.77 10.26 11.28
C SER A 174 5.26 10.38 10.92
N PHE A 175 5.56 10.72 9.65
CA PHE A 175 6.93 10.88 9.18
C PHE A 175 7.55 12.16 9.76
N GLU A 176 8.73 12.05 10.37
CA GLU A 176 9.55 13.16 10.86
C GLU A 176 8.97 14.00 12.02
N GLU A 177 8.16 13.45 12.89
CA GLU A 177 7.65 14.14 14.10
C GLU A 177 7.20 15.61 13.89
N ASN A 178 6.82 15.94 12.65
CA ASN A 178 6.41 17.30 12.31
C ASN A 178 4.99 17.58 12.79
N PRO A 179 4.76 18.67 13.50
CA PRO A 179 3.43 19.03 13.94
C PRO A 179 2.46 19.18 12.76
N LEU A 180 1.34 18.45 12.82
CA LEU A 180 0.33 18.49 11.77
C LEU A 180 -0.43 19.82 11.81
N ARG A 181 -0.53 20.50 10.65
CA ARG A 181 -1.42 21.65 10.50
C ARG A 181 -2.86 21.19 10.27
N VAL A 182 -3.73 21.60 11.19
CA VAL A 182 -5.19 21.42 11.07
C VAL A 182 -5.82 22.71 10.57
N ARG A 183 -6.90 22.58 9.81
CA ARG A 183 -7.69 23.70 9.31
C ARG A 183 -9.14 23.50 9.73
N VAL A 184 -9.73 24.56 10.25
CA VAL A 184 -11.15 24.66 10.56
C VAL A 184 -11.73 25.83 9.80
N ARG A 185 -12.94 25.67 9.30
CA ARG A 185 -13.65 26.74 8.58
C ARG A 185 -14.91 27.09 9.33
N PHE A 186 -15.18 28.36 9.44
CA PHE A 186 -16.39 28.92 10.03
C PHE A 186 -16.78 30.18 9.28
N GLN A 187 -18.03 30.57 9.39
CA GLN A 187 -18.56 31.67 8.61
C GLN A 187 -19.20 32.69 9.56
N VAL A 188 -18.95 33.97 9.28
CA VAL A 188 -19.56 35.09 10.00
C VAL A 188 -20.38 35.95 9.05
N GLY A 189 -21.33 36.71 9.56
CA GLY A 189 -22.14 37.62 8.75
C GLY A 189 -21.32 38.72 8.06
N TYR A 190 -21.87 39.33 7.02
CA TYR A 190 -21.21 40.47 6.35
C TYR A 190 -21.14 41.72 7.24
N ASP A 191 -22.03 41.81 8.23
CA ASP A 191 -22.13 42.88 9.21
C ASP A 191 -21.22 42.63 10.43
N ALA A 192 -20.51 41.50 10.46
CA ALA A 192 -19.62 41.12 11.56
C ALA A 192 -18.33 41.98 11.53
N ASP A 193 -17.88 42.44 12.68
CA ASP A 193 -16.52 42.97 12.88
C ASP A 193 -15.51 41.83 12.69
N ILE A 194 -14.79 41.84 11.58
CA ILE A 194 -13.82 40.80 11.20
C ILE A 194 -12.63 40.75 12.16
N ASP A 195 -12.19 41.87 12.70
CA ASP A 195 -11.05 41.92 13.60
C ASP A 195 -11.44 41.38 14.96
N LEU A 196 -12.63 41.69 15.45
CA LEU A 196 -13.20 41.05 16.63
C LEU A 196 -13.38 39.56 16.44
N ALA A 197 -13.98 39.14 15.33
CA ALA A 197 -14.17 37.72 15.01
C ALA A 197 -12.83 36.95 14.96
N ARG A 198 -11.79 37.57 14.40
CA ARG A 198 -10.43 37.00 14.35
C ARG A 198 -9.85 36.82 15.72
N LYS A 199 -9.91 37.86 16.56
CA LYS A 199 -9.37 37.83 17.93
C LYS A 199 -10.06 36.78 18.79
N VAL A 200 -11.38 36.75 18.76
CA VAL A 200 -12.23 35.83 19.51
C VAL A 200 -12.01 34.36 19.06
N ALA A 201 -11.89 34.16 17.77
CA ALA A 201 -11.62 32.80 17.22
C ALA A 201 -10.19 32.31 17.57
N LEU A 202 -9.19 33.20 17.60
CA LEU A 202 -7.84 32.86 18.06
C LEU A 202 -7.84 32.43 19.53
N GLU A 203 -8.50 33.20 20.39
CA GLU A 203 -8.66 32.88 21.81
C GLU A 203 -9.33 31.53 22.01
N ALA A 204 -10.40 31.25 21.25
CA ALA A 204 -11.09 29.96 21.25
C ALA A 204 -10.16 28.81 20.86
N ILE A 205 -9.33 28.96 19.81
CA ILE A 205 -8.37 27.94 19.39
C ILE A 205 -7.34 27.66 20.47
N TYR A 206 -6.78 28.70 21.10
CA TYR A 206 -5.77 28.52 22.15
C TYR A 206 -6.35 28.01 23.48
N SER A 207 -7.66 28.11 23.68
CA SER A 207 -8.32 27.51 24.84
C SER A 207 -8.34 25.99 24.84
N VAL A 208 -8.04 25.35 23.67
CA VAL A 208 -8.01 23.88 23.54
C VAL A 208 -6.60 23.36 23.88
N PRO A 209 -6.45 22.54 24.93
CA PRO A 209 -5.13 22.20 25.51
C PRO A 209 -4.16 21.45 24.57
N LYS A 210 -4.67 20.81 23.51
CA LYS A 210 -3.89 20.00 22.55
C LYS A 210 -3.48 20.78 21.31
N VAL A 211 -3.78 22.07 21.26
CA VAL A 211 -3.31 22.98 20.23
C VAL A 211 -1.95 23.56 20.67
N MET A 212 -0.99 23.54 19.76
CA MET A 212 0.33 24.08 20.03
C MET A 212 0.28 25.60 20.14
N ALA A 213 0.91 26.14 21.18
CA ALA A 213 1.02 27.59 21.42
C ALA A 213 1.68 28.27 20.21
N ASP A 214 1.27 29.50 19.94
CA ASP A 214 1.81 30.41 18.91
C ASP A 214 1.77 29.87 17.46
N THR A 215 0.96 28.84 17.22
CA THR A 215 0.83 28.26 15.87
C THR A 215 -0.48 28.60 15.17
N ALA A 216 -1.43 29.21 15.90
CA ALA A 216 -2.75 29.52 15.34
C ALA A 216 -2.75 30.82 14.53
N GLN A 217 -3.46 30.80 13.43
CA GLN A 217 -3.67 31.93 12.56
C GLN A 217 -5.10 31.89 12.01
N ILE A 218 -5.76 33.06 11.95
CA ILE A 218 -7.06 33.20 11.28
C ILE A 218 -6.88 34.03 10.03
N VAL A 219 -7.38 33.51 8.92
CA VAL A 219 -7.39 34.20 7.62
C VAL A 219 -8.81 34.25 7.06
N VAL A 220 -9.14 35.35 6.38
CA VAL A 220 -10.31 35.41 5.53
C VAL A 220 -10.00 34.63 4.25
N ARG A 221 -10.84 33.67 3.90
CA ARG A 221 -10.64 32.80 2.75
C ARG A 221 -11.44 33.26 1.53
N SER A 222 -12.69 33.63 1.77
CA SER A 222 -13.63 34.01 0.71
C SER A 222 -14.74 34.86 1.33
N LEU A 223 -15.42 35.65 0.48
CA LEU A 223 -16.62 36.41 0.87
C LEU A 223 -17.91 35.61 0.70
N TRP A 224 -17.81 34.37 0.21
CA TRP A 224 -18.90 33.40 0.07
C TRP A 224 -18.35 31.98 0.17
N ASP A 225 -19.22 31.02 0.43
CA ASP A 225 -18.90 29.60 0.37
C ASP A 225 -19.87 28.88 -0.57
N ASP A 226 -19.35 28.29 -1.64
CA ASP A 226 -20.07 27.46 -2.62
C ASP A 226 -19.71 25.97 -2.51
N SER A 227 -18.89 25.63 -1.54
CA SER A 227 -18.28 24.29 -1.45
C SER A 227 -19.27 23.14 -1.25
N GLN A 228 -20.53 23.45 -0.94
CA GLN A 228 -21.61 22.45 -0.74
C GLN A 228 -22.79 22.62 -1.73
N GLY A 229 -22.61 23.39 -2.81
CA GLY A 229 -23.67 23.62 -3.80
C GLY A 229 -24.77 24.57 -3.32
N HIS A 230 -24.64 25.20 -2.15
CA HIS A 230 -25.50 26.25 -1.64
C HIS A 230 -24.65 27.51 -1.39
N LEU A 231 -25.05 28.61 -1.99
CA LEU A 231 -24.45 29.92 -1.71
C LEU A 231 -24.78 30.31 -0.26
N MET A 232 -23.82 30.14 0.62
CA MET A 232 -23.93 30.64 1.99
C MET A 232 -23.42 32.08 2.04
N ALA A 233 -24.31 32.99 2.39
CA ALA A 233 -23.99 34.42 2.48
C ALA A 233 -23.19 34.69 3.76
N GLY A 234 -21.99 35.24 3.61
CA GLY A 234 -21.14 35.63 4.73
C GLY A 234 -19.66 35.51 4.43
N VAL A 235 -18.84 35.99 5.35
CA VAL A 235 -17.38 35.94 5.24
C VAL A 235 -16.87 34.60 5.74
N LEU A 236 -16.29 33.79 4.83
CA LEU A 236 -15.66 32.52 5.16
C LEU A 236 -14.28 32.75 5.78
N MET A 237 -14.12 32.36 7.04
CA MET A 237 -12.87 32.43 7.77
C MET A 237 -12.27 31.03 7.93
N GLU A 238 -10.93 30.93 7.88
CA GLU A 238 -10.21 29.67 8.07
C GLU A 238 -9.21 29.84 9.24
N GLY A 239 -9.43 29.06 10.32
CA GLY A 239 -8.49 28.91 11.41
C GLY A 239 -7.49 27.81 11.07
N ARG A 240 -6.20 28.12 11.21
CA ARG A 240 -5.07 27.21 11.00
C ARG A 240 -4.32 27.10 12.30
N TYR A 241 -4.03 25.90 12.74
CA TYR A 241 -3.25 25.65 13.95
C TYR A 241 -2.51 24.31 13.81
N ARG A 242 -1.54 24.05 14.70
CA ARG A 242 -0.78 22.81 14.70
C ARG A 242 -1.10 21.97 15.93
N ILE A 243 -1.02 20.65 15.74
CA ILE A 243 -1.18 19.62 16.76
C ILE A 243 -0.03 18.63 16.66
N GLU A 244 0.40 18.07 17.79
CA GLU A 244 1.48 17.07 17.81
C GLU A 244 1.00 15.71 17.33
N ASN A 245 -0.15 15.25 17.81
CA ASN A 245 -0.63 13.89 17.55
C ASN A 245 -1.77 13.87 16.53
N VAL A 246 -1.50 13.28 15.35
CA VAL A 246 -2.46 13.14 14.27
C VAL A 246 -3.68 12.27 14.63
N CYS A 247 -3.53 11.31 15.55
CA CYS A 247 -4.63 10.45 15.99
C CYS A 247 -5.77 11.24 16.65
N ASN A 248 -5.45 12.34 17.31
CA ASN A 248 -6.42 13.21 17.98
C ASN A 248 -7.02 14.30 17.07
N ARG A 249 -6.62 14.34 15.78
CA ARG A 249 -7.00 15.40 14.83
C ARG A 249 -8.49 15.65 14.77
N THR A 250 -9.29 14.59 14.68
CA THR A 250 -10.76 14.72 14.53
C THR A 250 -11.40 15.25 15.80
N ALA A 251 -11.01 14.74 16.96
CA ALA A 251 -11.53 15.18 18.26
C ALA A 251 -11.15 16.64 18.53
N ILE A 252 -9.87 16.99 18.34
CA ILE A 252 -9.40 18.39 18.55
C ILE A 252 -10.10 19.34 17.56
N ARG A 253 -10.29 18.92 16.30
CA ARG A 253 -10.99 19.75 15.32
C ARG A 253 -12.44 20.03 15.73
N SER A 254 -13.16 19.02 16.25
CA SER A 254 -14.53 19.18 16.75
C SER A 254 -14.56 20.14 17.94
N GLU A 255 -13.70 19.92 18.93
CA GLU A 255 -13.59 20.76 20.12
C GLU A 255 -13.28 22.22 19.77
N VAL A 256 -12.34 22.45 18.86
CA VAL A 256 -12.00 23.80 18.37
C VAL A 256 -13.21 24.46 17.69
N LEU A 257 -13.96 23.73 16.83
CA LEU A 257 -15.15 24.29 16.18
C LEU A 257 -16.24 24.64 17.18
N GLU A 258 -16.47 23.80 18.17
CA GLU A 258 -17.44 24.06 19.25
C GLU A 258 -17.04 25.28 20.07
N LYS A 259 -15.76 25.40 20.44
CA LYS A 259 -15.23 26.57 21.15
C LYS A 259 -15.35 27.85 20.33
N ILE A 260 -14.99 27.82 19.07
CA ILE A 260 -15.16 28.99 18.17
C ILE A 260 -16.63 29.41 18.13
N LEU A 261 -17.56 28.48 17.89
CA LEU A 261 -18.98 28.77 17.85
C LEU A 261 -19.49 29.39 19.16
N GLN A 262 -19.09 28.82 20.28
CA GLN A 262 -19.50 29.27 21.63
C GLN A 262 -18.95 30.68 21.92
N THR A 263 -17.68 30.91 21.60
CA THR A 263 -17.03 32.20 21.90
C THR A 263 -17.55 33.32 20.97
N LEU A 264 -17.79 33.03 19.69
CA LEU A 264 -18.42 33.99 18.75
C LEU A 264 -19.84 34.38 19.23
N ARG A 265 -20.64 33.44 19.73
CA ARG A 265 -21.97 33.72 20.31
C ARG A 265 -21.89 34.58 21.55
N ASN A 266 -20.95 34.27 22.46
CA ASN A 266 -20.76 35.05 23.70
C ASN A 266 -20.41 36.49 23.41
N HIS A 267 -19.63 36.75 22.35
CA HIS A 267 -19.26 38.13 21.95
C HIS A 267 -20.24 38.74 20.95
N ARG A 268 -21.41 38.12 20.74
CA ARG A 268 -22.48 38.57 19.84
C ARG A 268 -21.97 38.87 18.39
N VAL A 269 -20.96 38.15 17.94
CA VAL A 269 -20.51 38.23 16.56
C VAL A 269 -21.61 37.61 15.67
N PRO A 270 -22.13 38.36 14.68
CA PRO A 270 -23.16 37.85 13.77
C PRO A 270 -22.61 36.63 13.03
N LEU A 271 -23.32 35.51 13.13
CA LEU A 271 -23.03 34.32 12.31
C LEU A 271 -23.74 34.49 10.96
N SER A 272 -23.25 33.80 9.94
CA SER A 272 -23.87 33.83 8.60
C SER A 272 -25.38 33.61 8.68
N ALA A 273 -26.14 34.45 8.00
CA ALA A 273 -27.59 34.30 7.89
C ALA A 273 -27.98 33.01 7.14
N GLN A 274 -29.18 32.51 7.41
CA GLN A 274 -29.74 31.38 6.64
C GLN A 274 -29.77 31.72 5.15
N PRO A 275 -29.69 30.72 4.24
CA PRO A 275 -29.82 30.96 2.82
C PRO A 275 -31.16 31.67 2.57
N VAL A 276 -31.08 32.82 1.91
CA VAL A 276 -32.29 33.57 1.48
C VAL A 276 -33.00 32.68 0.48
N GLN A 277 -34.15 32.14 0.85
CA GLN A 277 -35.09 31.59 -0.14
C GLN A 277 -35.59 32.77 -0.98
N LEU A 278 -35.11 32.86 -2.18
CA LEU A 278 -35.72 33.74 -3.18
C LEU A 278 -37.11 33.18 -3.47
N THR A 279 -38.12 33.74 -2.79
CA THR A 279 -39.52 33.51 -3.15
C THR A 279 -39.73 34.29 -4.46
N THR A 280 -39.74 33.57 -5.57
CA THR A 280 -40.17 34.12 -6.85
C THR A 280 -41.65 34.47 -6.69
N THR A 281 -41.98 35.74 -6.45
CA THR A 281 -43.34 36.24 -6.59
C THR A 281 -43.61 36.31 -8.08
N GLU A 282 -44.37 35.37 -8.62
CA GLU A 282 -44.93 35.48 -9.97
C GLU A 282 -45.82 36.70 -9.97
N ILE A 283 -45.54 37.67 -10.89
CA ILE A 283 -46.37 38.80 -11.24
C ILE A 283 -47.26 38.39 -12.42
#